data_091a5dfd6bd4220eb4869e1508c232c9
#
_entry.id   091a5dfd6bd4220eb4869e1508c232c9
#
_cell.length_a   1.000
_cell.length_b   1.000
_cell.length_c   1.000
_cell.angle_alpha   90.00
_cell.angle_beta   90.00
_cell.angle_gamma   90.00
#
_symmetry.space_group_name_H-M   'P 1'
#
loop_
_entity.id
_entity.type
_entity.pdbx_description
1 polymer ?
#
loop_
_entity_poly.entity_id
_entity_poly.type
_entity_poly.pdbx_seq_one_letter_code
_entity_poly.pdbx_strand_id
1 'polypeptide(L)'
;DLAGNKQEYDAVKAALEANKQEIKPALDTLKLSEAKKQVYLDKLGKPKPYARLATWPWWEDRGPNPYLLVTGQAGIPWEAGRFWDWFLRDQLLVMIEPLVKFVQPIIYFFSPRSTGYTSTYFFLVMLWTLATWALFGGAITRIAAVQVTRGEKIGLREAVRFTLKRFLSYLMAPLFPLALVLIVLIFMVLFGIPHLLPWLGDIFWDGLLWWLMLLCGLVMAVTLVGLVGWPLMAVTISTEGTDSWEAVSRSYSYVYQKPWHYLWYSLVAIAYGAVLVFFVGFMASLTAYLAKWGVSKTPFVSLANREPSYLFVYAPTSFGWRTLLLEGATVHGQKVVENGAINPDAYADYLDHSRPDGTTYKWPDEKTKEKEVLNGANKVGAFLVAVWLGIAFLLMLGFGYSYFWSASTIIYLLMRRHVDAAELDEVYLEEDEQEGPYGGHFVPPASPPPSPAAAKPSPSMTMVEPPTLRTPPPAPPPPEPTPSPPPSSSSPPGGEGGAN
;
A
#
# COMPACT_ATOMS: atom_id res chain seq x y z
N ASP A 1 15.92 -7.48 19.99
CA ASP A 1 16.44 -8.48 20.91
C ASP A 1 17.13 -9.60 20.13
N LEU A 2 18.46 -9.55 20.06
CA LEU A 2 19.31 -10.63 19.51
C LEU A 2 19.38 -11.85 20.46
N ALA A 3 18.47 -11.93 21.42
CA ALA A 3 18.55 -12.81 22.58
C ALA A 3 18.07 -14.25 22.33
N GLY A 4 17.83 -14.66 21.11
CA GLY A 4 17.54 -16.07 20.83
C GLY A 4 18.78 -16.96 20.94
N ASN A 5 19.96 -16.40 20.71
CA ASN A 5 21.24 -17.15 20.82
C ASN A 5 22.21 -16.35 21.68
N LYS A 6 22.46 -16.85 22.90
CA LYS A 6 23.34 -16.20 23.85
C LYS A 6 24.77 -15.96 23.32
N GLN A 7 25.27 -16.88 22.46
CA GLN A 7 26.58 -16.74 21.82
C GLN A 7 26.60 -15.59 20.81
N GLU A 8 25.53 -15.42 20.04
CA GLU A 8 25.39 -14.33 19.05
C GLU A 8 25.24 -12.97 19.74
N TYR A 9 24.50 -12.93 20.85
CA TYR A 9 24.39 -11.74 21.70
C TYR A 9 25.75 -11.36 22.32
N ASP A 10 26.49 -12.31 22.84
CA ASP A 10 27.80 -12.06 23.44
C ASP A 10 28.83 -11.64 22.39
N ALA A 11 28.76 -12.19 21.13
CA ALA A 11 29.61 -11.78 20.03
C ALA A 11 29.28 -10.34 19.54
N VAL A 12 27.99 -10.00 19.43
CA VAL A 12 27.57 -8.63 19.08
C VAL A 12 27.92 -7.64 20.17
N LYS A 13 27.80 -8.03 21.43
CA LYS A 13 28.21 -7.19 22.56
C LYS A 13 29.71 -6.94 22.56
N ALA A 14 30.51 -7.97 22.31
CA ALA A 14 31.98 -7.83 22.18
C ALA A 14 32.38 -6.93 21.00
N ALA A 15 31.71 -7.07 19.86
CA ALA A 15 31.93 -6.21 18.69
C ALA A 15 31.52 -4.74 18.95
N LEU A 16 30.45 -4.51 19.71
CA LEU A 16 30.02 -3.18 20.14
C LEU A 16 30.99 -2.55 21.14
N GLU A 17 31.55 -3.33 22.07
CA GLU A 17 32.56 -2.85 23.00
C GLU A 17 33.89 -2.54 22.29
N ALA A 18 34.29 -3.34 21.27
CA ALA A 18 35.44 -3.06 20.44
C ALA A 18 35.23 -1.75 19.65
N ASN A 19 34.09 -1.55 19.00
CA ASN A 19 33.74 -0.30 18.31
C ASN A 19 33.72 0.91 19.26
N LYS A 20 33.27 0.74 20.50
CA LYS A 20 33.35 1.78 21.52
C LYS A 20 34.80 2.18 21.82
N GLN A 21 35.69 1.20 21.91
CA GLN A 21 37.11 1.45 22.17
C GLN A 21 37.81 2.15 21.00
N GLU A 22 37.43 1.85 19.74
CA GLU A 22 37.95 2.53 18.56
C GLU A 22 37.41 3.94 18.39
N ILE A 23 36.13 4.17 18.70
CA ILE A 23 35.48 5.48 18.54
C ILE A 23 35.80 6.42 19.71
N LYS A 24 36.11 5.90 20.89
CA LYS A 24 36.42 6.71 22.07
C LYS A 24 37.58 7.71 21.82
N PRO A 25 38.74 7.34 21.25
CA PRO A 25 39.79 8.31 20.95
C PRO A 25 39.39 9.30 19.86
N ALA A 26 38.56 8.91 18.89
CA ALA A 26 38.02 9.83 17.87
C ALA A 26 37.04 10.87 18.47
N LEU A 27 36.24 10.48 19.44
CA LEU A 27 35.35 11.37 20.20
C LEU A 27 36.15 12.34 21.09
N ASP A 28 37.32 11.93 21.61
CA ASP A 28 38.19 12.75 22.43
C ASP A 28 38.90 13.85 21.62
N THR A 29 39.10 13.66 20.31
CA THR A 29 39.63 14.68 19.41
C THR A 29 38.61 15.75 19.06
N LEU A 30 37.32 15.46 19.19
CA LEU A 30 36.24 16.42 19.00
C LEU A 30 36.07 17.27 20.26
N LYS A 31 36.01 18.61 20.10
CA LYS A 31 35.74 19.55 21.21
C LYS A 31 34.28 19.44 21.71
N LEU A 32 33.86 18.25 22.11
CA LEU A 32 32.54 17.96 22.66
C LEU A 32 32.61 17.97 24.18
N SER A 33 31.51 18.40 24.85
CA SER A 33 31.42 18.27 26.30
C SER A 33 31.39 16.80 26.70
N GLU A 34 31.94 16.47 27.90
CA GLU A 34 31.98 15.08 28.41
C GLU A 34 30.56 14.45 28.48
N ALA A 35 29.56 15.25 28.80
CA ALA A 35 28.16 14.78 28.80
C ALA A 35 27.69 14.37 27.38
N LYS A 36 28.07 15.09 26.32
CA LYS A 36 27.79 14.70 24.93
C LYS A 36 28.52 13.43 24.52
N LYS A 37 29.80 13.31 24.87
CA LYS A 37 30.58 12.11 24.61
C LYS A 37 29.93 10.89 25.26
N GLN A 38 29.48 10.99 26.50
CA GLN A 38 28.81 9.92 27.24
C GLN A 38 27.50 9.51 26.56
N VAL A 39 26.68 10.46 26.08
CA VAL A 39 25.44 10.18 25.35
C VAL A 39 25.70 9.46 24.03
N TYR A 40 26.76 9.82 23.29
CA TYR A 40 27.14 9.12 22.05
C TYR A 40 27.62 7.70 22.35
N LEU A 41 28.46 7.52 23.37
CA LEU A 41 28.92 6.20 23.79
C LEU A 41 27.77 5.32 24.28
N ASP A 42 26.79 5.88 25.00
CA ASP A 42 25.62 5.16 25.47
C ASP A 42 24.65 4.78 24.34
N LYS A 43 24.55 5.62 23.31
CA LYS A 43 23.79 5.31 22.08
C LYS A 43 24.46 4.22 21.24
N LEU A 44 25.79 4.22 21.14
CA LEU A 44 26.56 3.17 20.47
C LEU A 44 26.50 1.82 21.20
N GLY A 45 26.39 1.83 22.53
CA GLY A 45 26.36 0.62 23.36
C GLY A 45 25.00 -0.03 23.53
N LYS A 46 23.91 0.57 23.04
CA LYS A 46 22.57 -0.04 23.10
C LYS A 46 22.30 -0.78 21.78
N PRO A 47 22.15 -2.11 21.80
CA PRO A 47 21.76 -2.85 20.63
C PRO A 47 20.43 -2.28 20.12
N LYS A 48 20.36 -1.96 18.81
CA LYS A 48 19.10 -1.55 18.20
C LYS A 48 18.09 -2.69 18.38
N PRO A 49 16.86 -2.40 18.81
CA PRO A 49 15.84 -3.43 18.91
C PRO A 49 15.64 -4.09 17.54
N TYR A 50 15.62 -5.41 17.54
CA TYR A 50 15.36 -6.19 16.33
C TYR A 50 13.94 -5.94 15.85
N ALA A 51 13.79 -5.80 14.53
CA ALA A 51 12.49 -5.70 13.87
C ALA A 51 11.57 -4.58 14.40
N ARG A 52 12.10 -3.39 14.50
CA ARG A 52 11.29 -2.22 14.85
C ARG A 52 10.40 -1.83 13.68
N LEU A 53 9.09 -2.05 13.80
CA LEU A 53 8.12 -1.43 12.93
C LEU A 53 7.99 0.04 13.30
N ALA A 54 8.08 0.93 12.31
CA ALA A 54 7.70 2.31 12.50
C ALA A 54 6.18 2.38 12.69
N THR A 55 5.74 2.83 13.86
CA THR A 55 4.32 2.77 14.26
C THR A 55 3.57 4.06 13.96
N TRP A 56 4.29 5.17 13.78
CA TRP A 56 3.69 6.48 13.59
C TRP A 56 4.12 7.07 12.24
N PRO A 57 3.19 7.24 11.30
CA PRO A 57 3.52 7.64 9.92
C PRO A 57 4.21 9.00 9.82
N TRP A 58 3.96 9.94 10.73
CA TRP A 58 4.60 11.26 10.74
C TRP A 58 6.03 11.29 11.26
N TRP A 59 6.56 10.18 11.78
CA TRP A 59 7.95 10.05 12.24
C TRP A 59 8.79 9.12 11.37
N GLU A 60 8.18 8.49 10.37
CA GLU A 60 8.92 7.66 9.42
C GLU A 60 9.71 8.54 8.45
N ASP A 61 10.94 8.16 8.18
CA ASP A 61 11.72 8.80 7.12
C ASP A 61 11.28 8.25 5.76
N ARG A 62 10.71 9.13 4.93
CA ARG A 62 10.24 8.82 3.56
C ARG A 62 11.00 9.58 2.50
N GLY A 63 12.20 10.00 2.83
CA GLY A 63 13.04 10.74 1.91
C GLY A 63 12.85 12.26 1.97
N PRO A 64 13.53 12.99 1.09
CA PRO A 64 13.55 14.44 1.08
C PRO A 64 12.19 15.04 0.71
N ASN A 65 11.98 16.29 1.16
CA ASN A 65 10.75 17.01 0.87
C ASN A 65 10.65 17.37 -0.62
N PRO A 66 9.56 17.01 -1.31
CA PRO A 66 9.39 17.31 -2.74
C PRO A 66 9.47 18.81 -3.07
N TYR A 67 8.98 19.69 -2.19
CA TYR A 67 9.06 21.13 -2.38
C TYR A 67 10.51 21.63 -2.27
N LEU A 68 11.26 21.17 -1.26
CA LEU A 68 12.68 21.53 -1.10
C LEU A 68 13.55 21.01 -2.26
N LEU A 69 13.20 19.85 -2.84
CA LEU A 69 13.86 19.33 -4.04
C LEU A 69 13.62 20.23 -5.26
N VAL A 70 12.38 20.65 -5.48
CA VAL A 70 12.02 21.51 -6.64
C VAL A 70 12.62 22.90 -6.50
N THR A 71 12.66 23.46 -5.29
CA THR A 71 13.26 24.79 -5.01
C THR A 71 14.79 24.78 -4.92
N GLY A 72 15.42 23.62 -4.97
CA GLY A 72 16.88 23.46 -4.88
C GLY A 72 17.47 23.56 -3.48
N GLN A 73 16.65 23.77 -2.45
CA GLN A 73 17.12 23.95 -1.06
C GLN A 73 17.67 22.64 -0.47
N ALA A 74 17.18 21.46 -0.90
CA ALA A 74 17.71 20.16 -0.48
C ALA A 74 18.69 19.52 -1.49
N GLY A 75 19.16 20.32 -2.47
CA GLY A 75 19.90 19.82 -3.62
C GLY A 75 18.98 19.19 -4.67
N ILE A 76 19.34 19.33 -5.92
CA ILE A 76 18.55 18.86 -7.06
C ILE A 76 19.17 17.58 -7.62
N PRO A 77 18.55 16.39 -7.41
CA PRO A 77 19.14 15.12 -7.86
C PRO A 77 19.39 15.05 -9.37
N TRP A 78 18.51 15.69 -10.16
CA TRP A 78 18.63 15.71 -11.62
C TRP A 78 19.76 16.59 -12.13
N GLU A 79 20.14 17.66 -11.42
CA GLU A 79 21.31 18.47 -11.77
C GLU A 79 22.61 17.76 -11.42
N ALA A 80 22.65 17.00 -10.34
CA ALA A 80 23.82 16.26 -9.90
C ALA A 80 24.04 14.93 -10.63
N GLY A 81 23.22 14.59 -11.64
CA GLY A 81 23.28 13.30 -12.35
C GLY A 81 22.85 12.09 -11.52
N ARG A 82 22.31 12.29 -10.31
CA ARG A 82 21.86 11.24 -9.38
C ARG A 82 20.35 11.02 -9.42
N PHE A 83 19.69 11.42 -10.52
CA PHE A 83 18.25 11.29 -10.68
C PHE A 83 17.76 9.85 -10.47
N TRP A 84 18.42 8.88 -11.09
CA TRP A 84 17.99 7.49 -10.99
C TRP A 84 18.20 6.91 -9.59
N ASP A 85 19.26 7.31 -8.87
CA ASP A 85 19.46 6.89 -7.48
C ASP A 85 18.34 7.40 -6.58
N TRP A 86 18.01 8.67 -6.68
CA TRP A 86 16.90 9.27 -5.94
C TRP A 86 15.56 8.65 -6.34
N PHE A 87 15.28 8.54 -7.65
CA PHE A 87 14.00 8.02 -8.12
C PHE A 87 13.76 6.57 -7.69
N LEU A 88 14.76 5.71 -7.80
CA LEU A 88 14.65 4.28 -7.47
C LEU A 88 14.71 4.02 -5.96
N ARG A 89 15.51 4.76 -5.19
CA ARG A 89 15.71 4.51 -3.76
C ARG A 89 14.71 5.24 -2.86
N ASP A 90 14.35 6.48 -3.23
CA ASP A 90 13.49 7.31 -2.41
C ASP A 90 12.07 7.35 -2.96
N GLN A 91 11.90 7.79 -4.21
CA GLN A 91 10.58 8.06 -4.75
C GLN A 91 9.78 6.80 -5.11
N LEU A 92 10.43 5.81 -5.73
CA LEU A 92 9.75 4.57 -6.11
C LEU A 92 9.34 3.75 -4.88
N LEU A 93 10.18 3.76 -3.83
CA LEU A 93 9.93 3.02 -2.59
C LEU A 93 8.67 3.51 -1.87
N VAL A 94 8.31 4.78 -1.99
CA VAL A 94 7.05 5.32 -1.44
C VAL A 94 5.83 4.60 -2.03
N MET A 95 5.88 4.25 -3.33
CA MET A 95 4.78 3.53 -3.99
C MET A 95 4.66 2.07 -3.60
N ILE A 96 5.77 1.43 -3.28
CA ILE A 96 5.77 0.03 -2.81
C ILE A 96 5.65 -0.08 -1.29
N GLU A 97 5.54 1.04 -0.57
CA GLU A 97 5.36 1.04 0.88
C GLU A 97 4.20 0.14 1.34
N PRO A 98 2.99 0.13 0.71
CA PRO A 98 1.91 -0.78 1.10
C PRO A 98 2.31 -2.25 1.03
N LEU A 99 3.03 -2.65 -0.02
CA LEU A 99 3.52 -4.03 -0.18
C LEU A 99 4.56 -4.37 0.87
N VAL A 100 5.53 -3.48 1.10
CA VAL A 100 6.58 -3.68 2.13
C VAL A 100 5.96 -3.81 3.51
N LYS A 101 4.99 -2.96 3.87
CA LYS A 101 4.29 -3.02 5.16
C LYS A 101 3.42 -4.25 5.33
N PHE A 102 2.96 -4.85 4.23
CA PHE A 102 2.26 -6.14 4.28
C PHE A 102 3.22 -7.31 4.50
N VAL A 103 4.33 -7.33 3.78
CA VAL A 103 5.29 -8.46 3.79
C VAL A 103 6.18 -8.44 5.04
N GLN A 104 6.56 -7.27 5.52
CA GLN A 104 7.52 -7.11 6.62
C GLN A 104 7.11 -7.82 7.92
N PRO A 105 5.86 -7.72 8.43
CA PRO A 105 5.42 -8.47 9.61
C PRO A 105 5.48 -9.99 9.41
N ILE A 106 5.23 -10.48 8.19
CA ILE A 106 5.29 -11.90 7.85
C ILE A 106 6.74 -12.39 7.95
N ILE A 107 7.68 -11.66 7.35
CA ILE A 107 9.12 -12.00 7.41
C ILE A 107 9.60 -12.02 8.87
N TYR A 108 9.19 -11.03 9.66
CA TYR A 108 9.60 -10.94 11.05
C TYR A 108 8.97 -12.02 11.93
N PHE A 109 7.75 -12.44 11.64
CA PHE A 109 7.08 -13.53 12.32
C PHE A 109 7.85 -14.85 12.17
N PHE A 110 8.32 -15.16 10.95
CA PHE A 110 9.08 -16.38 10.66
C PHE A 110 10.59 -16.27 10.92
N SER A 111 11.07 -15.12 11.40
CA SER A 111 12.49 -14.97 11.67
C SER A 111 12.95 -15.81 12.86
N PRO A 112 14.07 -16.56 12.75
CA PRO A 112 14.64 -17.35 13.85
C PRO A 112 15.00 -16.50 15.09
N ARG A 113 15.14 -15.18 14.89
CA ARG A 113 15.48 -14.23 15.96
C ARG A 113 14.24 -13.73 16.72
N SER A 114 13.04 -14.07 16.28
CA SER A 114 11.81 -13.67 16.94
C SER A 114 11.59 -14.51 18.20
N THR A 115 11.37 -13.84 19.33
CA THR A 115 10.89 -14.47 20.55
C THR A 115 9.38 -14.70 20.43
N GLY A 116 8.80 -15.63 21.20
CA GLY A 116 7.35 -15.88 21.21
C GLY A 116 6.53 -14.60 21.42
N TYR A 117 7.03 -13.67 22.22
CA TYR A 117 6.40 -12.37 22.47
C TYR A 117 6.40 -11.49 21.20
N THR A 118 7.53 -11.44 20.52
CA THR A 118 7.70 -10.68 19.27
C THR A 118 6.87 -11.27 18.14
N SER A 119 6.83 -12.60 18.03
CA SER A 119 5.99 -13.29 17.04
C SER A 119 4.50 -13.03 17.26
N THR A 120 4.03 -13.08 18.51
CA THR A 120 2.62 -12.74 18.82
C THR A 120 2.29 -11.30 18.43
N TYR A 121 3.19 -10.35 18.70
CA TYR A 121 3.01 -8.95 18.27
C TYR A 121 2.88 -8.83 16.76
N PHE A 122 3.79 -9.45 15.97
CA PHE A 122 3.73 -9.39 14.52
C PHE A 122 2.49 -10.08 13.95
N PHE A 123 2.05 -11.17 14.56
CA PHE A 123 0.80 -11.83 14.20
C PHE A 123 -0.42 -10.90 14.39
N LEU A 124 -0.49 -10.21 15.52
CA LEU A 124 -1.57 -9.24 15.77
C LEU A 124 -1.52 -8.06 14.80
N VAL A 125 -0.31 -7.55 14.50
CA VAL A 125 -0.13 -6.48 13.50
C VAL A 125 -0.57 -6.94 12.11
N MET A 126 -0.23 -8.17 11.72
CA MET A 126 -0.68 -8.74 10.44
C MET A 126 -2.21 -8.84 10.36
N LEU A 127 -2.86 -9.37 11.39
CA LEU A 127 -4.32 -9.46 11.43
C LEU A 127 -4.98 -8.07 11.38
N TRP A 128 -4.43 -7.10 12.12
CA TRP A 128 -4.93 -5.72 12.10
C TRP A 128 -4.77 -5.08 10.73
N THR A 129 -3.63 -5.27 10.08
CA THR A 129 -3.38 -4.76 8.73
C THR A 129 -4.34 -5.39 7.72
N LEU A 130 -4.52 -6.70 7.77
CA LEU A 130 -5.47 -7.41 6.89
C LEU A 130 -6.91 -6.94 7.12
N ALA A 131 -7.34 -6.77 8.38
CA ALA A 131 -8.68 -6.28 8.69
C ALA A 131 -8.90 -4.85 8.17
N THR A 132 -7.92 -3.98 8.36
CA THR A 132 -7.95 -2.60 7.85
C THR A 132 -8.02 -2.58 6.32
N TRP A 133 -7.23 -3.40 5.65
CA TRP A 133 -7.22 -3.47 4.19
C TRP A 133 -8.45 -4.17 3.63
N ALA A 134 -8.98 -5.18 4.31
CA ALA A 134 -10.26 -5.80 3.95
C ALA A 134 -11.38 -4.76 3.93
N LEU A 135 -11.41 -3.86 4.90
CA LEU A 135 -12.45 -2.85 4.98
C LEU A 135 -12.22 -1.67 4.01
N PHE A 136 -11.10 -0.98 4.17
CA PHE A 136 -10.83 0.24 3.39
C PHE A 136 -10.36 -0.06 1.97
N GLY A 137 -9.51 -1.06 1.79
CA GLY A 137 -9.08 -1.53 0.48
C GLY A 137 -10.27 -2.05 -0.33
N GLY A 138 -11.14 -2.86 0.28
CA GLY A 138 -12.37 -3.34 -0.35
C GLY A 138 -13.32 -2.19 -0.76
N ALA A 139 -13.49 -1.18 0.10
CA ALA A 139 -14.32 -0.02 -0.25
C ALA A 139 -13.73 0.80 -1.42
N ILE A 140 -12.42 1.03 -1.42
CA ILE A 140 -11.74 1.76 -2.49
C ILE A 140 -11.81 0.98 -3.81
N THR A 141 -11.53 -0.32 -3.79
CA THR A 141 -11.60 -1.18 -4.99
C THR A 141 -13.04 -1.26 -5.52
N ARG A 142 -14.06 -1.29 -4.66
CA ARG A 142 -15.46 -1.25 -5.08
C ARG A 142 -15.82 0.04 -5.78
N ILE A 143 -15.43 1.21 -5.21
CA ILE A 143 -15.65 2.51 -5.84
C ILE A 143 -14.93 2.56 -7.20
N ALA A 144 -13.67 2.16 -7.24
CA ALA A 144 -12.87 2.15 -8.47
C ALA A 144 -13.46 1.20 -9.53
N ALA A 145 -13.91 0.00 -9.14
CA ALA A 145 -14.50 -0.97 -10.04
C ALA A 145 -15.75 -0.38 -10.75
N VAL A 146 -16.72 0.10 -9.99
CA VAL A 146 -17.96 0.65 -10.57
C VAL A 146 -17.67 1.91 -11.41
N GLN A 147 -16.78 2.78 -10.93
CA GLN A 147 -16.44 4.01 -11.64
C GLN A 147 -15.72 3.74 -12.97
N VAL A 148 -14.80 2.76 -13.02
CA VAL A 148 -14.05 2.44 -14.25
C VAL A 148 -14.91 1.67 -15.25
N THR A 149 -15.77 0.77 -14.78
CA THR A 149 -16.59 -0.10 -15.65
C THR A 149 -17.83 0.61 -16.19
N ARG A 150 -18.59 1.28 -15.32
CA ARG A 150 -19.88 1.90 -15.70
C ARG A 150 -19.84 3.42 -15.78
N GLY A 151 -18.75 4.07 -15.35
CA GLY A 151 -18.67 5.54 -15.27
C GLY A 151 -19.53 6.13 -14.14
N GLU A 152 -20.15 5.32 -13.32
CA GLU A 152 -21.04 5.72 -12.24
C GLU A 152 -20.27 5.99 -10.94
N LYS A 153 -20.75 6.95 -10.15
CA LYS A 153 -20.15 7.28 -8.85
C LYS A 153 -21.00 6.72 -7.73
N ILE A 154 -20.50 5.68 -7.09
CA ILE A 154 -21.13 5.15 -5.87
C ILE A 154 -20.67 5.93 -4.64
N GLY A 155 -21.56 6.08 -3.65
CA GLY A 155 -21.25 6.74 -2.40
C GLY A 155 -20.34 5.90 -1.50
N LEU A 156 -19.46 6.57 -0.72
CA LEU A 156 -18.58 5.89 0.25
C LEU A 156 -19.39 4.96 1.20
N ARG A 157 -20.55 5.40 1.64
CA ARG A 157 -21.42 4.62 2.55
C ARG A 157 -21.88 3.31 1.92
N GLU A 158 -22.20 3.33 0.65
CA GLU A 158 -22.63 2.17 -0.13
C GLU A 158 -21.46 1.20 -0.33
N ALA A 159 -20.30 1.69 -0.75
CA ALA A 159 -19.09 0.88 -0.90
C ALA A 159 -18.69 0.21 0.41
N VAL A 160 -18.70 0.95 1.53
CA VAL A 160 -18.42 0.37 2.86
C VAL A 160 -19.47 -0.67 3.26
N ARG A 161 -20.74 -0.45 2.96
CA ARG A 161 -21.81 -1.45 3.24
C ARG A 161 -21.57 -2.73 2.45
N PHE A 162 -21.26 -2.62 1.16
CA PHE A 162 -20.91 -3.76 0.32
C PHE A 162 -19.72 -4.55 0.89
N THR A 163 -18.66 -3.84 1.25
CA THR A 163 -17.45 -4.45 1.81
C THR A 163 -17.71 -5.11 3.17
N LEU A 164 -18.51 -4.50 4.04
CA LEU A 164 -18.87 -5.08 5.34
C LEU A 164 -19.68 -6.37 5.18
N LYS A 165 -20.59 -6.47 4.21
CA LYS A 165 -21.32 -7.71 3.92
C LYS A 165 -20.38 -8.85 3.53
N ARG A 166 -19.29 -8.54 2.83
CA ARG A 166 -18.29 -9.50 2.33
C ARG A 166 -16.96 -9.42 3.08
N PHE A 167 -16.94 -8.81 4.26
CA PHE A 167 -15.71 -8.56 5.02
C PHE A 167 -14.88 -9.83 5.24
N LEU A 168 -15.54 -10.93 5.55
CA LEU A 168 -14.86 -12.20 5.77
C LEU A 168 -14.19 -12.72 4.48
N SER A 169 -14.81 -12.52 3.32
CA SER A 169 -14.22 -12.90 2.03
C SER A 169 -12.94 -12.11 1.74
N TYR A 170 -12.97 -10.79 1.95
CA TYR A 170 -11.78 -9.95 1.81
C TYR A 170 -10.65 -10.32 2.77
N LEU A 171 -11.01 -10.68 4.00
CA LEU A 171 -10.04 -11.06 5.03
C LEU A 171 -9.42 -12.43 4.74
N MET A 172 -10.25 -13.40 4.33
CA MET A 172 -9.81 -14.79 4.14
C MET A 172 -9.04 -15.01 2.83
N ALA A 173 -9.31 -14.23 1.78
CA ALA A 173 -8.65 -14.41 0.50
C ALA A 173 -7.09 -14.43 0.60
N PRO A 174 -6.41 -13.45 1.19
CA PRO A 174 -4.96 -13.52 1.35
C PRO A 174 -4.51 -14.55 2.42
N LEU A 175 -5.38 -14.94 3.34
CA LEU A 175 -5.05 -15.93 4.38
C LEU A 175 -5.00 -17.36 3.85
N PHE A 176 -5.76 -17.73 2.81
CA PHE A 176 -5.72 -19.08 2.25
C PHE A 176 -4.33 -19.48 1.72
N PRO A 177 -3.67 -18.70 0.87
CA PRO A 177 -2.30 -19.02 0.44
C PRO A 177 -1.31 -19.05 1.61
N LEU A 178 -1.44 -18.13 2.57
CA LEU A 178 -0.59 -18.12 3.76
C LEU A 178 -0.82 -19.36 4.64
N ALA A 179 -2.05 -19.81 4.79
CA ALA A 179 -2.37 -21.04 5.50
C ALA A 179 -1.78 -22.27 4.79
N LEU A 180 -1.82 -22.32 3.46
CA LEU A 180 -1.21 -23.38 2.68
C LEU A 180 0.32 -23.39 2.90
N VAL A 181 0.99 -22.23 2.84
CA VAL A 181 2.42 -22.12 3.15
C VAL A 181 2.72 -22.63 4.56
N LEU A 182 1.90 -22.25 5.54
CA LEU A 182 2.06 -22.71 6.92
C LEU A 182 1.90 -24.24 7.06
N ILE A 183 0.91 -24.83 6.39
CA ILE A 183 0.67 -26.29 6.40
C ILE A 183 1.88 -27.02 5.79
N VAL A 184 2.38 -26.54 4.64
CA VAL A 184 3.57 -27.13 4.00
C VAL A 184 4.79 -26.99 4.90
N LEU A 185 4.95 -25.86 5.56
CA LEU A 185 6.06 -25.61 6.49
C LEU A 185 6.01 -26.55 7.73
N ILE A 186 4.82 -26.75 8.30
CA ILE A 186 4.61 -27.71 9.38
C ILE A 186 4.97 -29.14 8.90
N PHE A 187 4.54 -29.52 7.70
CA PHE A 187 4.88 -30.82 7.13
C PHE A 187 6.40 -30.98 6.97
N MET A 188 7.11 -29.96 6.45
CA MET A 188 8.57 -29.97 6.32
C MET A 188 9.27 -30.10 7.67
N VAL A 189 8.77 -29.44 8.73
CA VAL A 189 9.29 -29.56 10.09
C VAL A 189 9.07 -30.98 10.63
N LEU A 190 7.88 -31.54 10.44
CA LEU A 190 7.55 -32.91 10.87
C LEU A 190 8.38 -33.96 10.11
N PHE A 191 8.69 -33.69 8.85
CA PHE A 191 9.57 -34.55 8.05
C PHE A 191 11.00 -34.64 8.64
N GLY A 192 11.44 -33.62 9.37
CA GLY A 192 12.74 -33.65 10.07
C GLY A 192 12.80 -34.54 11.32
N ILE A 193 11.66 -35.04 11.84
CA ILE A 193 11.64 -35.84 13.08
C ILE A 193 12.42 -37.15 12.95
N PRO A 194 12.30 -37.96 11.86
CA PRO A 194 13.04 -39.21 11.70
C PRO A 194 14.55 -39.03 11.61
N HIS A 195 15.05 -37.81 11.38
CA HIS A 195 16.47 -37.48 11.42
C HIS A 195 17.10 -37.72 12.80
N LEU A 196 16.28 -37.85 13.84
CA LEU A 196 16.71 -38.27 15.17
C LEU A 196 17.18 -39.72 15.23
N LEU A 197 16.87 -40.55 14.21
CA LEU A 197 17.26 -41.95 14.10
C LEU A 197 18.46 -42.09 13.16
N PRO A 198 19.71 -42.30 13.68
CA PRO A 198 20.88 -42.52 12.84
C PRO A 198 20.63 -43.71 11.89
N TRP A 199 21.19 -43.69 10.69
CA TRP A 199 21.09 -44.69 9.64
C TRP A 199 19.72 -44.74 8.91
N LEU A 200 18.62 -44.93 9.65
CA LEU A 200 17.30 -45.02 9.08
C LEU A 200 16.83 -43.61 8.59
N GLY A 201 17.13 -42.57 9.38
CA GLY A 201 16.89 -41.19 9.01
C GLY A 201 17.68 -40.82 7.76
N ASP A 202 19.00 -40.98 7.80
CA ASP A 202 19.90 -40.51 6.75
C ASP A 202 19.67 -41.23 5.39
N ILE A 203 19.50 -42.58 5.40
CA ILE A 203 19.40 -43.32 4.16
C ILE A 203 17.98 -43.36 3.60
N PHE A 204 17.00 -43.71 4.44
CA PHE A 204 15.64 -43.90 3.97
C PHE A 204 14.86 -42.61 3.87
N TRP A 205 14.94 -41.78 4.93
CA TRP A 205 14.13 -40.57 5.01
C TRP A 205 14.76 -39.42 4.23
N ASP A 206 15.98 -39.07 4.55
CA ASP A 206 16.66 -37.94 3.91
C ASP A 206 17.18 -38.31 2.52
N GLY A 207 17.63 -39.55 2.30
CA GLY A 207 18.09 -40.00 1.00
C GLY A 207 16.94 -40.34 0.06
N LEU A 208 16.16 -41.39 0.38
CA LEU A 208 15.14 -41.92 -0.52
C LEU A 208 13.91 -41.04 -0.65
N LEU A 209 13.47 -40.41 0.43
CA LEU A 209 12.24 -39.58 0.46
C LEU A 209 12.49 -38.09 0.26
N TRP A 210 13.72 -37.63 -0.01
CA TRP A 210 14.04 -36.23 -0.23
C TRP A 210 13.23 -35.53 -1.32
N TRP A 211 12.77 -36.29 -2.30
CA TRP A 211 11.89 -35.76 -3.37
C TRP A 211 10.58 -35.15 -2.82
N LEU A 212 10.09 -35.63 -1.65
CA LEU A 212 8.93 -35.02 -1.00
C LEU A 212 9.25 -33.59 -0.55
N MET A 213 10.47 -33.33 -0.06
CA MET A 213 10.91 -32.00 0.31
C MET A 213 11.02 -31.08 -0.91
N LEU A 214 11.49 -31.62 -2.05
CA LEU A 214 11.50 -30.87 -3.30
C LEU A 214 10.07 -30.54 -3.76
N LEU A 215 9.14 -31.48 -3.63
CA LEU A 215 7.72 -31.23 -3.92
C LEU A 215 7.12 -30.17 -3.00
N CYS A 216 7.38 -30.25 -1.71
CA CYS A 216 6.95 -29.21 -0.73
C CYS A 216 7.54 -27.84 -1.06
N GLY A 217 8.84 -27.80 -1.38
CA GLY A 217 9.51 -26.58 -1.82
C GLY A 217 8.90 -26.00 -3.09
N LEU A 218 8.55 -26.85 -4.06
CA LEU A 218 7.88 -26.43 -5.29
C LEU A 218 6.49 -25.88 -5.01
N VAL A 219 5.67 -26.58 -4.21
CA VAL A 219 4.32 -26.09 -3.82
C VAL A 219 4.41 -24.75 -3.12
N MET A 220 5.36 -24.60 -2.19
CA MET A 220 5.59 -23.34 -1.48
C MET A 220 6.03 -22.23 -2.44
N ALA A 221 6.97 -22.50 -3.35
CA ALA A 221 7.46 -21.54 -4.33
C ALA A 221 6.32 -21.10 -5.27
N VAL A 222 5.53 -22.03 -5.79
CA VAL A 222 4.35 -21.71 -6.61
C VAL A 222 3.36 -20.85 -5.80
N THR A 223 3.04 -21.23 -4.58
CA THR A 223 2.11 -20.46 -3.73
C THR A 223 2.63 -19.05 -3.49
N LEU A 224 3.92 -18.87 -3.20
CA LEU A 224 4.51 -17.54 -2.95
C LEU A 224 4.55 -16.67 -4.21
N VAL A 225 4.83 -17.24 -5.38
CA VAL A 225 4.79 -16.51 -6.65
C VAL A 225 3.36 -16.05 -6.96
N GLY A 226 2.36 -16.92 -6.79
CA GLY A 226 0.96 -16.53 -6.99
C GLY A 226 0.48 -15.47 -6.01
N LEU A 227 1.03 -15.45 -4.78
CA LEU A 227 0.72 -14.44 -3.76
C LEU A 227 1.14 -13.02 -4.17
N VAL A 228 2.04 -12.84 -5.14
CA VAL A 228 2.33 -11.52 -5.70
C VAL A 228 1.07 -10.85 -6.28
N GLY A 229 0.10 -11.65 -6.73
CA GLY A 229 -1.22 -11.20 -7.19
C GLY A 229 -2.23 -10.89 -6.07
N TRP A 230 -1.85 -10.90 -4.78
CA TRP A 230 -2.79 -10.68 -3.68
C TRP A 230 -3.68 -9.43 -3.79
N PRO A 231 -3.25 -8.27 -4.38
CA PRO A 231 -4.15 -7.13 -4.53
C PRO A 231 -5.32 -7.43 -5.47
N LEU A 232 -5.11 -8.31 -6.46
CA LEU A 232 -6.16 -8.72 -7.40
C LEU A 232 -7.29 -9.48 -6.70
N MET A 233 -7.01 -10.21 -5.59
CA MET A 233 -8.04 -10.94 -4.83
C MET A 233 -9.12 -10.00 -4.28
N ALA A 234 -8.71 -8.87 -3.69
CA ALA A 234 -9.65 -7.88 -3.19
C ALA A 234 -10.47 -7.27 -4.33
N VAL A 235 -9.84 -7.05 -5.48
CA VAL A 235 -10.53 -6.51 -6.66
C VAL A 235 -11.52 -7.52 -7.24
N THR A 236 -11.18 -8.81 -7.30
CA THR A 236 -12.10 -9.86 -7.76
C THR A 236 -13.40 -9.84 -6.95
N ILE A 237 -13.29 -9.79 -5.61
CA ILE A 237 -14.47 -9.70 -4.74
C ILE A 237 -15.27 -8.41 -5.01
N SER A 238 -14.57 -7.30 -5.27
CA SER A 238 -15.21 -6.01 -5.55
C SER A 238 -15.93 -5.95 -6.89
N THR A 239 -15.38 -6.60 -7.92
CA THR A 239 -15.90 -6.57 -9.29
C THR A 239 -16.96 -7.63 -9.53
N GLU A 240 -16.78 -8.83 -9.00
CA GLU A 240 -17.60 -10.00 -9.28
C GLU A 240 -18.52 -10.43 -8.13
N GLY A 241 -18.33 -9.84 -6.93
CA GLY A 241 -19.13 -10.20 -5.75
C GLY A 241 -18.88 -11.62 -5.24
N THR A 242 -17.80 -12.28 -5.68
CA THR A 242 -17.46 -13.68 -5.39
C THR A 242 -16.97 -13.89 -3.96
N ASP A 243 -16.77 -15.14 -3.60
CA ASP A 243 -16.20 -15.54 -2.33
C ASP A 243 -14.65 -15.49 -2.35
N SER A 244 -14.05 -15.78 -1.19
CA SER A 244 -12.60 -15.75 -1.02
C SER A 244 -11.86 -16.81 -1.83
N TRP A 245 -12.45 -18.00 -2.03
CA TRP A 245 -11.82 -19.09 -2.75
C TRP A 245 -11.72 -18.79 -4.25
N GLU A 246 -12.81 -18.30 -4.84
CA GLU A 246 -12.83 -17.90 -6.24
C GLU A 246 -11.88 -16.72 -6.48
N ALA A 247 -11.84 -15.75 -5.56
CA ALA A 247 -10.92 -14.62 -5.63
C ALA A 247 -9.45 -15.05 -5.66
N VAL A 248 -9.06 -16.04 -4.85
CA VAL A 248 -7.71 -16.64 -4.88
C VAL A 248 -7.47 -17.33 -6.22
N SER A 249 -8.39 -18.21 -6.62
CA SER A 249 -8.25 -19.00 -7.86
C SER A 249 -8.06 -18.10 -9.08
N ARG A 250 -8.89 -17.06 -9.26
CA ARG A 250 -8.77 -16.11 -10.38
C ARG A 250 -7.49 -15.30 -10.34
N SER A 251 -7.12 -14.78 -9.15
CA SER A 251 -5.88 -14.03 -9.01
C SER A 251 -4.66 -14.86 -9.41
N TYR A 252 -4.59 -16.11 -8.95
CA TYR A 252 -3.53 -17.03 -9.33
C TYR A 252 -3.55 -17.35 -10.83
N SER A 253 -4.73 -17.63 -11.38
CA SER A 253 -4.90 -17.86 -12.81
C SER A 253 -4.33 -16.72 -13.65
N TYR A 254 -4.63 -15.47 -13.31
CA TYR A 254 -4.14 -14.30 -14.05
C TYR A 254 -2.62 -14.13 -13.97
N VAL A 255 -2.05 -14.29 -12.76
CA VAL A 255 -0.60 -14.19 -12.57
C VAL A 255 0.13 -15.27 -13.36
N TYR A 256 -0.37 -16.53 -13.36
CA TYR A 256 0.31 -17.64 -14.04
C TYR A 256 0.08 -17.68 -15.54
N GLN A 257 -1.10 -17.32 -16.03
CA GLN A 257 -1.40 -17.36 -17.47
C GLN A 257 -0.72 -16.20 -18.22
N LYS A 258 -0.61 -15.02 -17.62
CA LYS A 258 -0.05 -13.83 -18.27
C LYS A 258 0.92 -13.07 -17.35
N PRO A 259 2.00 -13.70 -16.85
CA PRO A 259 2.90 -13.11 -15.88
C PRO A 259 3.57 -11.81 -16.38
N TRP A 260 3.95 -11.79 -17.66
CA TRP A 260 4.61 -10.63 -18.25
C TRP A 260 3.68 -9.42 -18.40
N HIS A 261 2.39 -9.64 -18.67
CA HIS A 261 1.40 -8.56 -18.71
C HIS A 261 1.15 -7.99 -17.32
N TYR A 262 1.00 -8.87 -16.31
CA TYR A 262 0.85 -8.45 -14.92
C TYR A 262 2.05 -7.64 -14.44
N LEU A 263 3.28 -8.13 -14.70
CA LEU A 263 4.51 -7.43 -14.35
C LEU A 263 4.59 -6.06 -15.04
N TRP A 264 4.29 -6.01 -16.35
CA TRP A 264 4.34 -4.76 -17.11
C TRP A 264 3.34 -3.72 -16.60
N TYR A 265 2.09 -4.12 -16.39
CA TYR A 265 1.08 -3.19 -15.86
C TYR A 265 1.41 -2.71 -14.45
N SER A 266 1.93 -3.59 -13.60
CA SER A 266 2.38 -3.24 -12.25
C SER A 266 3.54 -2.23 -12.30
N LEU A 267 4.52 -2.44 -13.19
CA LEU A 267 5.66 -1.55 -13.34
C LEU A 267 5.24 -0.17 -13.84
N VAL A 268 4.36 -0.12 -14.84
CA VAL A 268 3.80 1.14 -15.35
C VAL A 268 3.02 1.86 -14.25
N ALA A 269 2.17 1.14 -13.50
CA ALA A 269 1.39 1.70 -12.40
C ALA A 269 2.30 2.27 -11.30
N ILE A 270 3.36 1.56 -10.93
CA ILE A 270 4.33 2.04 -9.92
C ILE A 270 5.06 3.29 -10.42
N ALA A 271 5.56 3.29 -11.64
CA ALA A 271 6.27 4.44 -12.20
C ALA A 271 5.37 5.68 -12.33
N TYR A 272 4.16 5.52 -12.83
CA TYR A 272 3.18 6.60 -12.94
C TYR A 272 2.74 7.10 -11.57
N GLY A 273 2.47 6.18 -10.64
CA GLY A 273 2.11 6.51 -9.27
C GLY A 273 3.20 7.28 -8.52
N ALA A 274 4.48 6.93 -8.73
CA ALA A 274 5.60 7.65 -8.16
C ALA A 274 5.58 9.14 -8.56
N VAL A 275 5.28 9.44 -9.83
CA VAL A 275 5.15 10.82 -10.31
C VAL A 275 3.95 11.53 -9.67
N LEU A 276 2.79 10.85 -9.59
CA LEU A 276 1.60 11.44 -8.98
C LEU A 276 1.77 11.71 -7.48
N VAL A 277 2.34 10.75 -6.75
CA VAL A 277 2.59 10.91 -5.31
C VAL A 277 3.62 12.01 -5.05
N PHE A 278 4.64 12.15 -5.90
CA PHE A 278 5.57 13.27 -5.83
C PHE A 278 4.83 14.61 -6.00
N PHE A 279 3.98 14.71 -7.00
CA PHE A 279 3.19 15.93 -7.25
C PHE A 279 2.26 16.26 -6.08
N VAL A 280 1.55 15.28 -5.53
CA VAL A 280 0.68 15.47 -4.36
C VAL A 280 1.49 15.87 -3.14
N GLY A 281 2.64 15.23 -2.91
CA GLY A 281 3.58 15.60 -1.84
C GLY A 281 4.12 17.02 -1.98
N PHE A 282 4.46 17.43 -3.22
CA PHE A 282 4.87 18.78 -3.53
C PHE A 282 3.75 19.78 -3.22
N MET A 283 2.52 19.54 -3.71
CA MET A 283 1.38 20.43 -3.49
C MET A 283 1.01 20.54 -2.00
N ALA A 284 1.04 19.43 -1.26
CA ALA A 284 0.78 19.44 0.18
C ALA A 284 1.84 20.24 0.94
N SER A 285 3.11 20.06 0.60
CA SER A 285 4.24 20.80 1.19
C SER A 285 4.20 22.27 0.83
N LEU A 286 3.90 22.62 -0.41
CA LEU A 286 3.69 23.99 -0.86
C LEU A 286 2.55 24.66 -0.07
N THR A 287 1.43 23.97 0.11
CA THR A 287 0.27 24.48 0.88
C THR A 287 0.67 24.77 2.32
N ALA A 288 1.39 23.85 2.98
CA ALA A 288 1.88 24.05 4.34
C ALA A 288 2.87 25.23 4.44
N TYR A 289 3.77 25.34 3.45
CA TYR A 289 4.71 26.45 3.35
C TYR A 289 4.02 27.81 3.14
N LEU A 290 3.06 27.88 2.24
CA LEU A 290 2.29 29.10 1.99
C LEU A 290 1.47 29.52 3.20
N ALA A 291 0.91 28.56 3.95
CA ALA A 291 0.20 28.85 5.20
C ALA A 291 1.16 29.48 6.24
N LYS A 292 2.37 28.92 6.41
CA LYS A 292 3.43 29.51 7.25
C LYS A 292 3.78 30.91 6.76
N TRP A 293 4.07 31.06 5.47
CA TRP A 293 4.46 32.33 4.86
C TRP A 293 3.38 33.41 5.07
N GLY A 294 2.12 33.06 4.83
CA GLY A 294 0.99 33.95 5.02
C GLY A 294 0.89 34.46 6.46
N VAL A 295 0.96 33.57 7.46
CA VAL A 295 0.95 33.94 8.88
C VAL A 295 2.14 34.83 9.23
N SER A 296 3.36 34.49 8.76
CA SER A 296 4.58 35.23 9.10
C SER A 296 4.61 36.66 8.51
N LYS A 297 3.83 36.93 7.45
CA LYS A 297 3.76 38.23 6.76
C LYS A 297 2.63 39.13 7.27
N THR A 298 1.83 38.65 8.22
CA THR A 298 0.77 39.50 8.78
C THR A 298 1.34 40.67 9.59
N PRO A 299 0.81 41.89 9.47
CA PRO A 299 1.28 43.04 10.23
C PRO A 299 1.23 42.83 11.76
N PHE A 300 0.31 42.01 12.24
CA PHE A 300 0.13 41.72 13.66
C PHE A 300 1.27 40.91 14.26
N VAL A 301 1.92 40.03 13.47
CA VAL A 301 3.11 39.28 13.91
C VAL A 301 4.28 40.24 14.15
N SER A 302 4.51 41.20 13.25
CA SER A 302 5.55 42.22 13.43
C SER A 302 5.26 43.18 14.60
N LEU A 303 3.99 43.58 14.78
CA LEU A 303 3.57 44.37 15.90
C LEU A 303 3.74 43.66 17.25
N ALA A 304 3.47 42.35 17.27
CA ALA A 304 3.64 41.52 18.47
C ALA A 304 5.11 41.17 18.75
N ASN A 305 6.03 41.50 17.84
CA ASN A 305 7.45 41.12 17.87
C ASN A 305 7.64 39.63 18.18
N ARG A 306 6.80 38.79 17.56
CA ARG A 306 6.77 37.35 17.74
C ARG A 306 7.09 36.63 16.43
N GLU A 307 7.97 35.66 16.48
CA GLU A 307 8.22 34.76 15.34
C GLU A 307 7.26 33.58 15.43
N PRO A 308 6.44 33.29 14.38
CA PRO A 308 5.42 32.25 14.43
C PRO A 308 5.98 30.85 14.32
N SER A 309 7.30 30.66 14.15
CA SER A 309 7.95 29.36 13.94
C SER A 309 7.70 28.36 15.09
N TYR A 310 7.47 28.82 16.30
CA TYR A 310 7.13 27.96 17.45
C TYR A 310 5.87 27.11 17.22
N LEU A 311 4.95 27.55 16.36
CA LEU A 311 3.75 26.80 16.03
C LEU A 311 4.04 25.47 15.31
N PHE A 312 5.21 25.34 14.72
CA PHE A 312 5.58 24.20 13.86
C PHE A 312 6.55 23.20 14.52
N VAL A 313 6.86 23.38 15.80
CA VAL A 313 7.82 22.51 16.51
C VAL A 313 7.39 21.05 16.57
N TYR A 314 6.10 20.77 16.59
CA TYR A 314 5.54 19.42 16.57
C TYR A 314 5.12 18.94 15.18
N ALA A 315 5.49 19.65 14.11
CA ALA A 315 5.19 19.24 12.75
C ALA A 315 5.74 17.84 12.44
N PRO A 316 5.12 17.08 11.49
CA PRO A 316 5.64 15.79 11.05
C PRO A 316 7.10 15.86 10.59
N THR A 317 7.91 14.91 10.99
CA THR A 317 9.31 14.79 10.49
C THR A 317 9.37 14.12 9.13
N SER A 318 8.39 13.29 8.81
CA SER A 318 8.30 12.58 7.55
C SER A 318 8.22 13.55 6.37
N PHE A 319 8.87 13.19 5.25
CA PHE A 319 9.05 14.07 4.10
C PHE A 319 9.63 15.46 4.45
N GLY A 320 10.41 15.57 5.51
CA GLY A 320 11.06 16.83 5.89
C GLY A 320 10.12 18.02 6.16
N TRP A 321 8.85 17.78 6.49
CA TRP A 321 7.89 18.87 6.76
C TRP A 321 8.32 19.74 7.94
N ARG A 322 8.85 19.13 9.02
CA ARG A 322 9.37 19.89 10.17
C ARG A 322 10.53 20.80 9.76
N THR A 323 11.46 20.28 8.98
CA THR A 323 12.60 21.04 8.45
C THR A 323 12.13 22.22 7.60
N LEU A 324 11.19 22.00 6.68
CA LEU A 324 10.58 23.03 5.85
C LEU A 324 9.90 24.12 6.68
N LEU A 325 9.14 23.74 7.69
CA LEU A 325 8.35 24.67 8.49
C LEU A 325 9.17 25.39 9.58
N LEU A 326 10.30 24.83 10.01
CA LEU A 326 11.23 25.48 10.93
C LEU A 326 12.37 26.23 10.22
N GLU A 327 12.40 26.23 8.89
CA GLU A 327 13.38 26.98 8.13
C GLU A 327 13.25 28.48 8.45
N GLY A 328 14.38 29.13 8.76
CA GLY A 328 14.45 30.51 9.19
C GLY A 328 14.23 30.74 10.70
N ALA A 329 13.81 29.71 11.45
CA ALA A 329 13.71 29.82 12.91
C ALA A 329 15.09 29.93 13.55
N THR A 330 15.21 30.82 14.54
CA THR A 330 16.43 31.04 15.31
C THR A 330 16.15 30.96 16.80
N VAL A 331 17.06 30.34 17.55
CA VAL A 331 17.04 30.25 19.00
C VAL A 331 18.40 30.68 19.54
N HIS A 332 18.46 31.68 20.41
CA HIS A 332 19.73 32.21 20.94
C HIS A 332 20.76 32.58 19.87
N GLY A 333 20.29 33.09 18.70
CA GLY A 333 21.14 33.40 17.55
C GLY A 333 21.61 32.20 16.74
N GLN A 334 21.25 31.00 17.11
CA GLN A 334 21.52 29.77 16.36
C GLN A 334 20.34 29.41 15.45
N LYS A 335 20.62 29.00 14.24
CA LYS A 335 19.57 28.52 13.32
C LYS A 335 19.10 27.13 13.75
N VAL A 336 17.78 26.94 13.80
CA VAL A 336 17.18 25.63 14.10
C VAL A 336 17.33 24.67 12.93
N VAL A 337 17.38 25.18 11.70
CA VAL A 337 17.62 24.42 10.49
C VAL A 337 18.91 24.94 9.84
N GLU A 338 19.89 24.06 9.65
CA GLU A 338 21.14 24.33 8.97
C GLU A 338 21.38 23.29 7.86
N ASN A 339 21.71 23.75 6.67
CA ASN A 339 22.00 22.86 5.51
C ASN A 339 20.90 21.81 5.23
N GLY A 340 19.63 22.20 5.40
CA GLY A 340 18.49 21.29 5.18
C GLY A 340 18.27 20.23 6.28
N ALA A 341 19.00 20.31 7.39
CA ALA A 341 18.84 19.41 8.53
C ALA A 341 18.52 20.20 9.81
N ILE A 342 17.80 19.57 10.73
CA ILE A 342 17.50 20.16 12.04
C ILE A 342 18.74 20.06 12.93
N ASN A 343 19.19 21.20 13.44
CA ASN A 343 20.22 21.27 14.48
C ASN A 343 19.61 20.77 15.82
N PRO A 344 20.05 19.60 16.34
CA PRO A 344 19.44 18.99 17.50
C PRO A 344 19.59 19.84 18.77
N ASP A 345 20.68 20.61 18.89
CA ASP A 345 20.95 21.47 20.05
C ASP A 345 20.00 22.67 20.06
N ALA A 346 19.92 23.39 18.94
CA ALA A 346 19.02 24.55 18.80
C ALA A 346 17.55 24.12 18.89
N TYR A 347 17.20 22.94 18.37
CA TYR A 347 15.84 22.40 18.48
C TYR A 347 15.49 22.02 19.92
N ALA A 348 16.42 21.42 20.68
CA ALA A 348 16.21 21.10 22.09
C ALA A 348 16.05 22.35 22.93
N ASP A 349 16.87 23.38 22.69
CA ASP A 349 16.75 24.69 23.38
C ASP A 349 15.40 25.36 23.05
N TYR A 350 14.85 25.13 21.87
CA TYR A 350 13.55 25.66 21.46
C TYR A 350 12.37 24.99 22.19
N LEU A 351 12.49 23.68 22.48
CA LEU A 351 11.42 22.92 23.13
C LEU A 351 11.41 23.04 24.65
N ASP A 352 12.51 22.70 25.30
CA ASP A 352 12.60 22.49 26.74
C ASP A 352 13.88 23.09 27.38
N HIS A 353 14.72 23.77 26.58
CA HIS A 353 16.05 24.25 27.00
C HIS A 353 16.99 23.14 27.48
N SER A 354 16.61 21.87 27.28
CA SER A 354 17.46 20.70 27.58
C SER A 354 18.12 20.20 26.30
N ARG A 355 19.46 20.24 26.30
CA ARG A 355 20.26 19.77 25.17
C ARG A 355 20.49 18.27 25.24
N PRO A 356 20.80 17.63 24.11
CA PRO A 356 21.13 16.20 24.08
C PRO A 356 22.30 15.80 24.96
N ASP A 357 23.17 16.75 25.33
CA ASP A 357 24.32 16.54 26.24
C ASP A 357 23.94 16.62 27.74
N GLY A 358 22.67 16.83 28.06
CA GLY A 358 22.17 16.99 29.42
C GLY A 358 22.43 18.36 30.02
N THR A 359 23.02 19.31 29.28
CA THR A 359 23.16 20.71 29.73
C THR A 359 21.89 21.49 29.48
N THR A 360 21.61 22.47 30.35
CA THR A 360 20.51 23.38 30.18
C THR A 360 21.07 24.76 29.82
N TYR A 361 20.48 25.44 28.85
CA TYR A 361 20.88 26.77 28.50
C TYR A 361 20.66 27.74 29.66
N LYS A 362 21.70 28.48 30.05
CA LYS A 362 21.60 29.54 31.06
C LYS A 362 21.27 30.85 30.38
N TRP A 363 20.10 31.39 30.66
CA TRP A 363 19.67 32.67 30.14
C TRP A 363 20.53 33.79 30.67
N PRO A 364 20.98 34.73 29.82
CA PRO A 364 21.79 35.88 30.25
C PRO A 364 21.00 36.81 31.17
N ASP A 365 19.70 36.93 30.89
CA ASP A 365 18.78 37.79 31.62
C ASP A 365 17.41 37.16 31.82
N GLU A 366 16.81 37.35 33.00
CA GLU A 366 15.48 36.81 33.34
C GLU A 366 14.36 37.39 32.45
N LYS A 367 14.52 38.62 31.95
CA LYS A 367 13.60 39.29 31.02
C LYS A 367 13.66 38.69 29.60
N THR A 368 14.80 38.17 29.19
CA THR A 368 14.98 37.49 27.90
C THR A 368 14.37 36.09 27.92
N LYS A 369 14.42 35.45 29.10
CA LYS A 369 13.82 34.13 29.34
C LYS A 369 12.31 34.10 29.06
N GLU A 370 11.56 35.13 29.52
CA GLU A 370 10.11 35.18 29.30
C GLU A 370 9.72 35.42 27.85
N LYS A 371 10.58 36.02 27.01
CA LYS A 371 10.29 36.31 25.60
C LYS A 371 10.52 35.14 24.65
N GLU A 372 11.43 34.26 25.01
CA GLU A 372 11.88 33.18 24.10
C GLU A 372 11.43 31.76 24.52
N VAL A 373 10.86 31.62 25.71
CA VAL A 373 10.35 30.33 26.21
C VAL A 373 8.96 30.05 25.63
N LEU A 374 8.76 28.83 25.15
CA LEU A 374 7.42 28.31 24.86
C LEU A 374 6.64 28.19 26.17
N ASN A 375 5.76 29.11 26.44
CA ASN A 375 4.85 29.03 27.58
C ASN A 375 3.77 27.95 27.32
N GLY A 376 2.99 27.57 28.33
CA GLY A 376 1.96 26.57 28.21
C GLY A 376 0.96 26.84 27.07
N ALA A 377 0.57 28.09 26.85
CA ALA A 377 -0.33 28.47 25.76
C ALA A 377 0.30 28.26 24.37
N ASN A 378 1.61 28.54 24.23
CA ASN A 378 2.34 28.31 22.99
C ASN A 378 2.46 26.81 22.68
N LYS A 379 2.71 25.96 23.69
CA LYS A 379 2.74 24.51 23.55
C LYS A 379 1.38 23.95 23.09
N VAL A 380 0.28 24.44 23.67
CA VAL A 380 -1.08 24.07 23.25
C VAL A 380 -1.35 24.54 21.82
N GLY A 381 -0.98 25.78 21.46
CA GLY A 381 -1.12 26.28 20.09
C GLY A 381 -0.34 25.45 19.07
N ALA A 382 0.92 25.13 19.37
CA ALA A 382 1.77 24.28 18.55
C ALA A 382 1.20 22.85 18.40
N PHE A 383 0.65 22.28 19.46
CA PHE A 383 -0.02 20.99 19.42
C PHE A 383 -1.25 21.00 18.51
N LEU A 384 -2.11 22.03 18.60
CA LEU A 384 -3.28 22.16 17.73
C LEU A 384 -2.89 22.30 16.25
N VAL A 385 -1.86 23.10 15.95
CA VAL A 385 -1.32 23.21 14.59
C VAL A 385 -0.76 21.86 14.13
N ALA A 386 -0.06 21.13 14.99
CA ALA A 386 0.46 19.81 14.67
C ALA A 386 -0.66 18.79 14.36
N VAL A 387 -1.81 18.87 15.03
CA VAL A 387 -2.99 18.03 14.71
C VAL A 387 -3.48 18.32 13.29
N TRP A 388 -3.63 19.58 12.89
CA TRP A 388 -4.05 19.96 11.54
C TRP A 388 -3.02 19.56 10.48
N LEU A 389 -1.74 19.78 10.74
CA LEU A 389 -0.66 19.32 9.87
C LEU A 389 -0.63 17.79 9.78
N GLY A 390 -0.88 17.09 10.88
CA GLY A 390 -1.01 15.64 10.92
C GLY A 390 -2.16 15.14 10.06
N ILE A 391 -3.34 15.79 10.11
CA ILE A 391 -4.49 15.44 9.25
C ILE A 391 -4.14 15.68 7.77
N ALA A 392 -3.56 16.83 7.42
CA ALA A 392 -3.14 17.11 6.05
C ALA A 392 -2.11 16.09 5.54
N PHE A 393 -1.17 15.71 6.41
CA PHE A 393 -0.18 14.69 6.12
C PHE A 393 -0.81 13.31 5.90
N LEU A 394 -1.78 12.90 6.74
CA LEU A 394 -2.50 11.64 6.57
C LEU A 394 -3.35 11.62 5.30
N LEU A 395 -3.94 12.75 4.90
CA LEU A 395 -4.65 12.86 3.61
C LEU A 395 -3.69 12.67 2.43
N MET A 396 -2.50 13.26 2.50
CA MET A 396 -1.46 13.07 1.49
C MET A 396 -1.02 11.58 1.38
N LEU A 397 -0.79 10.92 2.52
CA LEU A 397 -0.48 9.48 2.54
C LEU A 397 -1.65 8.64 2.03
N GLY A 398 -2.88 8.99 2.45
CA GLY A 398 -4.11 8.33 2.02
C GLY A 398 -4.29 8.34 0.50
N PHE A 399 -3.81 9.37 -0.18
CA PHE A 399 -3.78 9.40 -1.65
C PHE A 399 -2.94 8.25 -2.22
N GLY A 400 -1.74 8.00 -1.69
CA GLY A 400 -0.88 6.90 -2.13
C GLY A 400 -1.55 5.52 -1.98
N TYR A 401 -2.20 5.27 -0.84
CA TYR A 401 -2.95 4.03 -0.61
C TYR A 401 -4.19 3.92 -1.51
N SER A 402 -4.92 5.02 -1.71
CA SER A 402 -6.07 5.04 -2.63
C SER A 402 -5.63 4.77 -4.06
N TYR A 403 -4.54 5.37 -4.50
CA TYR A 403 -3.94 5.10 -5.80
C TYR A 403 -3.56 3.62 -5.96
N PHE A 404 -2.90 3.03 -4.96
CA PHE A 404 -2.51 1.61 -4.99
C PHE A 404 -3.71 0.69 -5.26
N TRP A 405 -4.81 0.85 -4.54
CA TRP A 405 -6.00 0.03 -4.72
C TRP A 405 -6.72 0.31 -6.03
N SER A 406 -6.80 1.57 -6.45
CA SER A 406 -7.41 1.95 -7.73
C SER A 406 -6.61 1.43 -8.93
N ALA A 407 -5.28 1.53 -8.87
CA ALA A 407 -4.39 0.98 -9.90
C ALA A 407 -4.51 -0.56 -9.96
N SER A 408 -4.58 -1.23 -8.81
CA SER A 408 -4.83 -2.68 -8.75
C SER A 408 -6.15 -3.07 -9.41
N THR A 409 -7.18 -2.23 -9.27
CA THR A 409 -8.48 -2.44 -9.94
C THR A 409 -8.34 -2.34 -11.47
N ILE A 410 -7.63 -1.34 -11.97
CA ILE A 410 -7.39 -1.19 -13.41
C ILE A 410 -6.58 -2.38 -13.94
N ILE A 411 -5.52 -2.79 -13.22
CA ILE A 411 -4.69 -3.94 -13.59
C ILE A 411 -5.56 -5.20 -13.66
N TYR A 412 -6.42 -5.43 -12.67
CA TYR A 412 -7.33 -6.58 -12.66
C TYR A 412 -8.26 -6.60 -13.89
N LEU A 413 -8.91 -5.49 -14.20
CA LEU A 413 -9.81 -5.40 -15.35
C LEU A 413 -9.07 -5.65 -16.67
N LEU A 414 -7.85 -5.14 -16.81
CA LEU A 414 -7.00 -5.42 -17.97
C LEU A 414 -6.59 -6.89 -18.05
N MET A 415 -6.23 -7.51 -16.92
CA MET A 415 -5.89 -8.94 -16.88
C MET A 415 -7.10 -9.80 -17.20
N ARG A 416 -8.28 -9.49 -16.64
CA ARG A 416 -9.55 -10.17 -16.93
C ARG A 416 -9.88 -10.12 -18.42
N ARG A 417 -9.72 -8.98 -19.05
CA ARG A 417 -9.91 -8.83 -20.50
C ARG A 417 -8.95 -9.70 -21.32
N HIS A 418 -7.69 -9.84 -20.85
CA HIS A 418 -6.68 -10.61 -21.59
C HIS A 418 -6.75 -12.13 -21.36
N VAL A 419 -7.29 -12.58 -20.23
CA VAL A 419 -7.37 -13.99 -19.84
C VAL A 419 -8.76 -14.56 -20.13
N ASP A 420 -9.82 -13.88 -19.67
CA ASP A 420 -11.19 -14.35 -19.74
C ASP A 420 -11.95 -13.79 -20.95
N ALA A 421 -11.33 -12.88 -21.72
CA ALA A 421 -11.96 -12.15 -22.83
C ALA A 421 -13.27 -11.41 -22.43
N ALA A 422 -13.42 -11.11 -21.11
CA ALA A 422 -14.57 -10.42 -20.58
C ALA A 422 -14.56 -8.93 -20.98
N GLU A 423 -15.74 -8.35 -21.16
CA GLU A 423 -15.88 -6.92 -21.42
C GLU A 423 -15.53 -6.10 -20.18
N LEU A 424 -15.09 -4.85 -20.39
CA LEU A 424 -14.62 -4.01 -19.29
C LEU A 424 -15.77 -3.43 -18.44
N ASP A 425 -16.99 -3.45 -18.95
CA ASP A 425 -18.22 -2.91 -18.35
C ASP A 425 -18.96 -3.91 -17.45
N GLU A 426 -18.55 -5.19 -17.47
CA GLU A 426 -19.13 -6.20 -16.60
C GLU A 426 -18.66 -6.03 -15.15
N VAL A 427 -19.55 -5.59 -14.27
CA VAL A 427 -19.36 -5.54 -12.82
C VAL A 427 -20.64 -6.00 -12.12
N TYR A 428 -20.47 -6.82 -11.07
CA TYR A 428 -21.57 -7.30 -10.25
C TYR A 428 -22.26 -6.11 -9.53
N LEU A 429 -23.59 -6.01 -9.65
CA LEU A 429 -24.43 -5.10 -8.85
C LEU A 429 -25.39 -5.93 -7.98
N GLU A 430 -25.64 -5.47 -6.76
CA GLU A 430 -26.60 -6.13 -5.86
C GLU A 430 -28.06 -6.07 -6.39
N GLU A 431 -28.34 -5.15 -7.29
CA GLU A 431 -29.66 -5.01 -7.96
C GLU A 431 -29.88 -6.12 -8.97
N ASP A 432 -28.84 -6.58 -9.67
CA ASP A 432 -28.90 -7.66 -10.65
C ASP A 432 -29.29 -9.03 -10.02
N GLU A 433 -28.98 -9.23 -8.72
CA GLU A 433 -29.44 -10.42 -7.98
C GLU A 433 -30.95 -10.44 -7.72
N GLN A 434 -31.59 -9.26 -7.62
CA GLN A 434 -33.03 -9.16 -7.37
C GLN A 434 -33.85 -9.35 -8.66
N GLU A 435 -33.24 -9.16 -9.81
CA GLU A 435 -33.86 -9.33 -11.12
C GLU A 435 -33.58 -10.70 -11.77
N GLY A 436 -32.77 -11.57 -11.15
CA GLY A 436 -32.52 -12.93 -11.64
C GLY A 436 -33.80 -13.77 -11.72
N PRO A 437 -33.85 -14.79 -12.62
CA PRO A 437 -35.07 -15.58 -12.84
C PRO A 437 -35.60 -16.30 -11.62
N TYR A 438 -34.86 -16.28 -10.50
CA TYR A 438 -35.29 -16.83 -9.19
C TYR A 438 -35.49 -15.76 -8.10
N GLY A 439 -35.15 -14.49 -8.38
CA GLY A 439 -35.25 -13.36 -7.42
C GLY A 439 -36.53 -12.54 -7.53
N GLY A 440 -37.44 -12.90 -8.40
CA GLY A 440 -38.75 -12.25 -8.48
C GLY A 440 -39.47 -12.36 -7.13
N HIS A 441 -39.84 -11.22 -6.56
CA HIS A 441 -40.81 -11.19 -5.48
C HIS A 441 -41.96 -12.14 -5.82
N PHE A 442 -42.08 -13.25 -5.09
CA PHE A 442 -43.25 -14.07 -5.12
C PHE A 442 -44.38 -13.20 -4.57
N VAL A 443 -44.98 -12.41 -5.45
CA VAL A 443 -46.28 -11.82 -5.17
C VAL A 443 -47.21 -13.03 -5.18
N PRO A 444 -47.76 -13.47 -4.03
CA PRO A 444 -48.74 -14.54 -4.05
C PRO A 444 -49.83 -14.07 -5.00
N PRO A 445 -50.27 -14.92 -5.94
CA PRO A 445 -51.32 -14.53 -6.85
C PRO A 445 -52.50 -14.05 -6.01
N ALA A 446 -52.96 -12.82 -6.30
CA ALA A 446 -54.12 -12.24 -5.62
C ALA A 446 -55.22 -13.27 -5.66
N SER A 447 -55.73 -13.62 -4.49
CA SER A 447 -56.87 -14.54 -4.36
C SER A 447 -57.95 -14.14 -5.33
N PRO A 448 -58.44 -15.04 -6.19
CA PRO A 448 -59.51 -14.70 -7.11
C PRO A 448 -60.76 -14.24 -6.30
N PRO A 449 -61.48 -13.25 -6.79
CA PRO A 449 -62.72 -12.80 -6.13
C PRO A 449 -63.68 -13.96 -6.02
N PRO A 450 -64.52 -14.04 -4.96
CA PRO A 450 -65.43 -15.14 -4.75
C PRO A 450 -66.47 -15.21 -5.90
N SER A 451 -66.44 -16.34 -6.60
CA SER A 451 -67.38 -16.65 -7.67
C SER A 451 -68.75 -17.04 -7.10
N PRO A 452 -69.86 -16.56 -7.65
CA PRO A 452 -71.22 -17.01 -7.22
C PRO A 452 -71.46 -18.44 -7.66
N ALA A 453 -72.14 -19.19 -6.77
CA ALA A 453 -72.47 -20.56 -6.92
C ALA A 453 -73.42 -20.86 -8.11
N ALA A 454 -73.13 -21.90 -8.88
CA ALA A 454 -74.11 -22.93 -9.29
C ALA A 454 -73.53 -23.91 -10.35
N ALA A 455 -73.69 -25.20 -9.99
CA ALA A 455 -74.04 -26.33 -10.84
C ALA A 455 -73.09 -26.95 -11.89
N LYS A 456 -72.56 -28.14 -11.49
CA LYS A 456 -72.56 -29.48 -12.17
C LYS A 456 -72.15 -29.61 -13.67
N PRO A 457 -71.81 -30.83 -14.12
CA PRO A 457 -70.75 -31.78 -13.76
C PRO A 457 -69.85 -32.20 -14.96
N SER A 458 -68.74 -32.80 -14.59
CA SER A 458 -67.89 -33.78 -15.30
C SER A 458 -68.24 -34.29 -16.72
N PRO A 459 -67.43 -35.02 -17.44
CA PRO A 459 -66.00 -35.31 -17.42
C PRO A 459 -65.40 -35.36 -18.84
N SER A 460 -64.15 -35.44 -19.01
CA SER A 460 -63.49 -36.46 -19.80
C SER A 460 -61.97 -36.16 -19.90
N MET A 461 -61.22 -37.15 -19.48
CA MET A 461 -59.82 -37.22 -19.82
C MET A 461 -59.66 -37.27 -21.33
N THR A 462 -58.96 -36.29 -21.91
CA THR A 462 -58.45 -36.41 -23.24
C THR A 462 -56.97 -36.65 -23.13
N MET A 463 -56.54 -37.81 -23.57
CA MET A 463 -55.15 -38.21 -23.74
C MET A 463 -54.44 -37.18 -24.59
N VAL A 464 -53.37 -36.61 -24.10
CA VAL A 464 -52.48 -35.72 -24.87
C VAL A 464 -51.54 -36.62 -25.65
N GLU A 465 -51.67 -36.58 -26.98
CA GLU A 465 -50.70 -37.21 -27.91
C GLU A 465 -49.32 -36.57 -27.73
N PRO A 466 -48.25 -37.41 -27.88
CA PRO A 466 -46.89 -36.84 -27.84
C PRO A 466 -46.61 -35.97 -29.06
N PRO A 467 -45.82 -34.86 -28.88
CA PRO A 467 -45.50 -33.95 -29.98
C PRO A 467 -44.73 -34.62 -31.09
N THR A 468 -45.33 -34.69 -32.29
CA THR A 468 -44.66 -35.07 -33.51
C THR A 468 -43.58 -34.05 -33.89
N LEU A 469 -42.42 -34.52 -34.14
CA LEU A 469 -41.29 -33.78 -34.71
C LEU A 469 -41.74 -33.02 -35.99
N ARG A 470 -41.83 -31.74 -35.93
CA ARG A 470 -41.98 -30.88 -37.12
C ARG A 470 -40.70 -30.93 -37.94
N THR A 471 -40.77 -31.43 -39.15
CA THR A 471 -39.74 -31.26 -40.19
C THR A 471 -39.51 -29.78 -40.44
N PRO A 472 -38.27 -29.28 -40.51
CA PRO A 472 -37.99 -27.92 -40.86
C PRO A 472 -38.45 -27.58 -42.30
N PRO A 473 -38.89 -26.33 -42.58
CA PRO A 473 -39.30 -25.95 -43.93
C PRO A 473 -38.09 -25.99 -44.87
N PRO A 474 -38.33 -26.27 -46.18
CA PRO A 474 -37.28 -26.32 -47.19
C PRO A 474 -36.61 -24.97 -47.36
N ALA A 475 -35.30 -25.00 -47.54
CA ALA A 475 -34.47 -23.82 -47.79
C ALA A 475 -34.89 -23.07 -49.05
N PRO A 476 -34.82 -21.72 -49.03
CA PRO A 476 -35.12 -20.94 -50.23
C PRO A 476 -34.09 -21.21 -51.35
N PRO A 477 -34.51 -21.15 -52.65
CA PRO A 477 -33.65 -21.36 -53.77
C PRO A 477 -32.50 -20.33 -53.84
N PRO A 478 -31.32 -20.72 -54.34
CA PRO A 478 -30.18 -19.81 -54.48
C PRO A 478 -30.50 -18.65 -55.45
N PRO A 479 -29.97 -17.45 -55.19
CA PRO A 479 -30.18 -16.31 -56.06
C PRO A 479 -29.51 -16.51 -57.42
N GLU A 480 -30.20 -16.08 -58.47
CA GLU A 480 -29.72 -16.05 -59.86
C GLU A 480 -28.43 -15.24 -59.99
N PRO A 481 -27.51 -15.65 -60.89
CA PRO A 481 -26.25 -14.95 -61.09
C PRO A 481 -26.50 -13.59 -61.78
N THR A 482 -26.05 -12.51 -61.17
CA THR A 482 -26.01 -11.18 -61.77
C THR A 482 -25.09 -11.13 -62.97
N PRO A 483 -25.51 -10.50 -64.10
CA PRO A 483 -24.68 -10.39 -65.28
C PRO A 483 -23.46 -9.52 -65.09
N SER A 484 -22.33 -9.98 -65.61
CA SER A 484 -21.03 -9.30 -65.58
C SER A 484 -21.06 -7.96 -66.33
N PRO A 485 -20.39 -6.90 -65.83
CA PRO A 485 -20.22 -5.69 -66.56
C PRO A 485 -19.25 -5.83 -67.72
N PRO A 486 -19.41 -5.04 -68.84
CA PRO A 486 -18.59 -5.16 -70.04
C PRO A 486 -17.14 -4.65 -69.82
N PRO A 487 -16.17 -5.08 -70.63
CA PRO A 487 -14.76 -4.77 -70.47
C PRO A 487 -14.50 -3.31 -70.91
N SER A 488 -13.83 -2.52 -70.04
CA SER A 488 -13.30 -1.23 -70.37
C SER A 488 -12.01 -1.32 -71.17
N SER A 489 -12.02 -0.67 -72.29
CA SER A 489 -10.94 -0.55 -73.29
C SER A 489 -9.66 0.06 -72.72
N SER A 490 -8.58 -0.54 -73.13
CA SER A 490 -7.19 -0.08 -73.03
C SER A 490 -6.92 1.25 -73.75
N SER A 491 -6.11 2.09 -73.18
CA SER A 491 -5.30 3.08 -73.93
C SER A 491 -3.94 3.28 -73.23
N PRO A 492 -2.91 3.53 -74.02
CA PRO A 492 -1.52 3.20 -73.65
C PRO A 492 -0.71 4.39 -73.11
N PRO A 493 0.63 4.19 -72.91
CA PRO A 493 1.43 4.98 -71.95
C PRO A 493 2.18 6.12 -72.62
N GLY A 494 2.50 7.10 -71.85
CA GLY A 494 3.48 8.15 -72.14
C GLY A 494 3.74 8.88 -70.86
N GLY A 495 4.89 9.09 -70.36
CA GLY A 495 6.18 9.47 -70.89
C GLY A 495 6.76 10.41 -69.88
N GLU A 496 7.92 10.04 -69.36
CA GLU A 496 9.05 10.91 -68.95
C GLU A 496 8.86 12.22 -68.16
N GLY A 497 9.71 12.36 -67.17
CA GLY A 497 10.40 13.62 -66.88
C GLY A 497 10.41 14.00 -65.42
N GLY A 498 11.49 13.70 -64.71
CA GLY A 498 12.59 14.64 -64.42
C GLY A 498 12.50 15.32 -63.09
N ALA A 499 13.47 14.95 -62.24
CA ALA A 499 14.31 15.80 -61.37
C ALA A 499 13.70 16.95 -60.54
N ASN A 500 13.72 16.89 -59.25
CA ASN A 500 14.71 17.49 -58.32
C ASN A 500 14.45 17.03 -56.90
#